data_9c1a3988e463d789d50c78b1a6a1b070
#
_entry.id   9c1a3988e463d789d50c78b1a6a1b070
#
_cell.length_a   1.000
_cell.length_b   1.000
_cell.length_c   1.000
_cell.angle_alpha   90.00
_cell.angle_beta   90.00
_cell.angle_gamma   90.00
#
_symmetry.space_group_name_H-M   'P 1'
#
loop_
_entity.id
_entity.type
_entity.pdbx_description
1 polymer ?
#
loop_
_entity_poly.entity_id
_entity_poly.type
_entity_poly.pdbx_seq_one_letter_code
_entity_poly.pdbx_strand_id
1 'polypeptide(L)'
;MRINTTHSASSDPELYFDRLFKDTYPNTVAYLEKISSNKELARDLAQEAYLKVWQKLELLPQGQEDSLRYILIVSRNCFLDHLKTVLKEKKQQDAYAAVHLETSAVLNHMEVKEQQQIIDHTINTQEDAVRRFYLLNREEGLTYKQIALQEGVSEKTVERYIGRVLRTLRTRLASILFLW
;
A
#
# COMPACT_ATOMS: atom_id res chain seq x y z
N MET A 1 37.02 0.57 -39.31
CA MET A 1 36.51 1.08 -38.02
C MET A 1 35.03 0.77 -37.96
N ARG A 2 34.68 -0.36 -37.31
CA ARG A 2 33.26 -0.83 -37.23
C ARG A 2 32.71 -0.36 -35.90
N ILE A 3 31.74 0.54 -35.97
CA ILE A 3 30.98 1.00 -34.81
C ILE A 3 29.93 -0.06 -34.52
N ASN A 4 30.16 -0.86 -33.47
CA ASN A 4 29.15 -1.76 -32.92
C ASN A 4 28.09 -0.92 -32.21
N THR A 5 27.02 -0.64 -32.92
CA THR A 5 25.79 -0.12 -32.33
C THR A 5 25.02 -1.31 -31.75
N THR A 6 25.27 -1.65 -30.49
CA THR A 6 24.40 -2.52 -29.72
C THR A 6 23.13 -1.73 -29.43
N HIS A 7 22.15 -1.82 -30.33
CA HIS A 7 20.77 -1.46 -30.05
C HIS A 7 20.24 -2.46 -29.04
N SER A 8 20.31 -2.10 -27.78
CA SER A 8 19.41 -2.59 -26.75
C SER A 8 17.99 -2.36 -27.28
N ALA A 9 17.24 -3.43 -27.51
CA ALA A 9 15.84 -3.38 -27.88
C ALA A 9 15.08 -2.61 -26.81
N SER A 10 14.80 -1.34 -27.07
CA SER A 10 13.85 -0.55 -26.31
C SER A 10 12.49 -1.19 -26.52
N SER A 11 12.11 -2.10 -25.63
CA SER A 11 10.73 -2.61 -25.59
C SER A 11 9.84 -1.41 -25.44
N ASP A 12 8.91 -1.23 -26.37
CA ASP A 12 7.89 -0.20 -26.31
C ASP A 12 7.25 -0.23 -24.90
N PRO A 13 7.28 0.87 -24.15
CA PRO A 13 6.74 0.90 -22.79
C PRO A 13 5.26 0.47 -22.72
N GLU A 14 4.49 0.78 -23.77
CA GLU A 14 3.08 0.39 -23.88
C GLU A 14 2.95 -1.13 -24.04
N LEU A 15 3.76 -1.72 -24.90
CA LEU A 15 3.75 -3.17 -25.12
C LEU A 15 4.21 -3.94 -23.88
N TYR A 16 5.21 -3.40 -23.17
CA TYR A 16 5.68 -3.97 -21.91
C TYR A 16 4.56 -3.92 -20.85
N PHE A 17 3.93 -2.77 -20.69
CA PHE A 17 2.84 -2.60 -19.72
C PHE A 17 1.63 -3.48 -20.06
N ASP A 18 1.25 -3.60 -21.33
CA ASP A 18 0.13 -4.45 -21.75
C ASP A 18 0.35 -5.91 -21.36
N ARG A 19 1.56 -6.44 -21.56
CA ARG A 19 1.93 -7.79 -21.11
C ARG A 19 1.87 -7.91 -19.60
N LEU A 20 2.48 -6.97 -18.89
CA LEU A 20 2.48 -6.94 -17.43
C LEU A 20 1.06 -6.92 -16.88
N PHE A 21 0.21 -6.07 -17.44
CA PHE A 21 -1.20 -5.98 -17.07
C PHE A 21 -1.92 -7.32 -17.26
N LYS A 22 -1.82 -7.93 -18.44
CA LYS A 22 -2.46 -9.22 -18.72
C LYS A 22 -2.01 -10.32 -17.77
N ASP A 23 -0.73 -10.36 -17.45
CA ASP A 23 -0.14 -11.41 -16.61
C ASP A 23 -0.48 -11.23 -15.11
N THR A 24 -0.63 -10.00 -14.65
CA THR A 24 -0.71 -9.73 -13.20
C THR A 24 -2.08 -9.22 -12.73
N TYR A 25 -2.92 -8.69 -13.61
CA TYR A 25 -4.24 -8.14 -13.26
C TYR A 25 -5.17 -9.14 -12.56
N PRO A 26 -5.30 -10.41 -13.03
CA PRO A 26 -6.15 -11.38 -12.35
C PRO A 26 -5.73 -11.63 -10.90
N ASN A 27 -4.43 -11.74 -10.65
CA ASN A 27 -3.87 -11.96 -9.32
C ASN A 27 -4.08 -10.74 -8.42
N THR A 28 -3.95 -9.54 -8.99
CA THR A 28 -4.16 -8.27 -8.27
C THR A 28 -5.62 -8.11 -7.85
N VAL A 29 -6.57 -8.38 -8.75
CA VAL A 29 -8.00 -8.34 -8.42
C VAL A 29 -8.36 -9.37 -7.36
N ALA A 30 -7.88 -10.62 -7.49
CA ALA A 30 -8.13 -11.66 -6.50
C ALA A 30 -7.58 -11.29 -5.12
N TYR A 31 -6.40 -10.69 -5.06
CA TYR A 31 -5.82 -10.16 -3.82
C TYR A 31 -6.70 -9.06 -3.20
N LEU A 32 -7.10 -8.07 -4.01
CA LEU A 32 -7.95 -6.96 -3.55
C LEU A 32 -9.35 -7.44 -3.14
N GLU A 33 -9.92 -8.41 -3.84
CA GLU A 33 -11.20 -9.03 -3.47
C GLU A 33 -11.10 -9.72 -2.11
N LYS A 34 -9.99 -10.41 -1.85
CA LYS A 34 -9.74 -11.06 -0.55
C LYS A 34 -9.66 -10.06 0.61
N ILE A 35 -9.05 -8.88 0.42
CA ILE A 35 -8.87 -7.90 1.51
C ILE A 35 -10.05 -6.93 1.64
N SER A 36 -10.79 -6.65 0.57
CA SER A 36 -11.94 -5.74 0.58
C SER A 36 -13.26 -6.46 0.82
N SER A 37 -13.32 -7.78 0.58
CA SER A 37 -14.55 -8.57 0.56
C SER A 37 -15.63 -8.00 -0.39
N ASN A 38 -15.21 -7.21 -1.39
CA ASN A 38 -16.09 -6.57 -2.36
C ASN A 38 -15.46 -6.62 -3.76
N LYS A 39 -16.15 -7.29 -4.69
CA LYS A 39 -15.64 -7.55 -6.03
C LYS A 39 -15.61 -6.31 -6.93
N GLU A 40 -16.58 -5.41 -6.80
CA GLU A 40 -16.63 -4.16 -7.57
C GLU A 40 -15.51 -3.23 -7.10
N LEU A 41 -15.42 -2.99 -5.80
CA LEU A 41 -14.36 -2.20 -5.20
C LEU A 41 -12.96 -2.75 -5.53
N ALA A 42 -12.79 -4.08 -5.54
CA ALA A 42 -11.52 -4.69 -5.91
C ALA A 42 -11.08 -4.36 -7.33
N ARG A 43 -12.02 -4.31 -8.29
CA ARG A 43 -11.75 -3.93 -9.67
C ARG A 43 -11.38 -2.47 -9.82
N ASP A 44 -12.10 -1.58 -9.13
CA ASP A 44 -11.84 -0.15 -9.17
C ASP A 44 -10.47 0.17 -8.58
N LEU A 45 -10.15 -0.42 -7.43
CA LEU A 45 -8.83 -0.29 -6.81
C LEU A 45 -7.70 -0.88 -7.65
N ALA A 46 -7.95 -1.99 -8.35
CA ALA A 46 -6.99 -2.53 -9.28
C ALA A 46 -6.71 -1.56 -10.43
N GLN A 47 -7.74 -0.98 -11.03
CA GLN A 47 -7.58 0.03 -12.09
C GLN A 47 -6.78 1.23 -11.58
N GLU A 48 -7.10 1.75 -10.40
CA GLU A 48 -6.34 2.84 -9.78
C GLU A 48 -4.87 2.47 -9.56
N ALA A 49 -4.61 1.27 -9.04
CA ALA A 49 -3.26 0.79 -8.83
C ALA A 49 -2.46 0.71 -10.13
N TYR A 50 -3.06 0.19 -11.22
CA TYR A 50 -2.39 0.11 -12.51
C TYR A 50 -2.16 1.48 -13.16
N LEU A 51 -3.04 2.47 -12.95
CA LEU A 51 -2.77 3.85 -13.35
C LEU A 51 -1.54 4.42 -12.63
N LYS A 52 -1.41 4.19 -11.32
CA LYS A 52 -0.23 4.60 -10.55
C LYS A 52 1.04 3.87 -11.00
N VAL A 53 0.94 2.59 -11.34
CA VAL A 53 2.06 1.80 -11.89
C VAL A 53 2.47 2.34 -13.26
N TRP A 54 1.53 2.65 -14.13
CA TRP A 54 1.79 3.26 -15.43
C TRP A 54 2.53 4.59 -15.33
N GLN A 55 2.10 5.47 -14.42
CA GLN A 55 2.74 6.77 -14.18
C GLN A 55 4.17 6.65 -13.67
N LYS A 56 4.54 5.51 -13.07
CA LYS A 56 5.85 5.24 -12.49
C LYS A 56 6.51 4.00 -13.12
N LEU A 57 6.23 3.74 -14.38
CA LEU A 57 6.69 2.53 -15.08
C LEU A 57 8.22 2.38 -15.06
N GLU A 58 8.94 3.47 -15.09
CA GLU A 58 10.40 3.54 -14.99
C GLU A 58 10.96 3.03 -13.65
N LEU A 59 10.15 3.10 -12.58
CA LEU A 59 10.52 2.61 -11.24
C LEU A 59 10.17 1.14 -11.04
N LEU A 60 9.52 0.51 -12.03
CA LEU A 60 9.10 -0.87 -11.91
C LEU A 60 10.32 -1.80 -11.86
N PRO A 61 10.40 -2.72 -10.89
CA PRO A 61 11.47 -3.69 -10.81
C PRO A 61 11.54 -4.55 -12.06
N GLN A 62 12.74 -4.93 -12.46
CA GLN A 62 12.92 -5.90 -13.56
C GLN A 62 12.69 -7.31 -13.01
N GLY A 63 11.78 -8.04 -13.65
CA GLY A 63 11.39 -9.40 -13.27
C GLY A 63 9.90 -9.50 -12.91
N GLN A 64 9.27 -10.55 -13.42
CA GLN A 64 7.82 -10.73 -13.29
C GLN A 64 7.36 -10.85 -11.83
N GLU A 65 8.10 -11.56 -11.00
CA GLU A 65 7.77 -11.75 -9.57
C GLU A 65 7.93 -10.46 -8.77
N ASP A 66 9.00 -9.71 -9.00
CA ASP A 66 9.26 -8.43 -8.32
C ASP A 66 8.26 -7.36 -8.78
N SER A 67 7.90 -7.35 -10.08
CA SER A 67 6.86 -6.47 -10.62
C SER A 67 5.50 -6.77 -9.99
N LEU A 68 5.11 -8.04 -9.87
CA LEU A 68 3.87 -8.42 -9.20
C LEU A 68 3.87 -7.98 -7.74
N ARG A 69 4.97 -8.20 -7.02
CA ARG A 69 5.11 -7.77 -5.61
C ARG A 69 4.94 -6.25 -5.47
N TYR A 70 5.57 -5.47 -6.37
CA TYR A 70 5.40 -4.02 -6.41
C TYR A 70 3.94 -3.62 -6.65
N ILE A 71 3.28 -4.22 -7.65
CA ILE A 71 1.87 -3.96 -7.97
C ILE A 71 0.97 -4.27 -6.77
N LEU A 72 1.19 -5.38 -6.06
CA LEU A 72 0.41 -5.73 -4.86
C LEU A 72 0.61 -4.73 -3.72
N ILE A 73 1.81 -4.15 -3.56
CA ILE A 73 2.06 -3.08 -2.59
C ILE A 73 1.28 -1.82 -2.97
N VAL A 74 1.35 -1.39 -4.24
CA VAL A 74 0.58 -0.24 -4.74
C VAL A 74 -0.91 -0.46 -4.54
N SER A 75 -1.42 -1.64 -4.90
CA SER A 75 -2.83 -2.00 -4.76
C SER A 75 -3.31 -1.99 -3.31
N ARG A 76 -2.50 -2.51 -2.40
CA ARG A 76 -2.79 -2.43 -0.97
C ARG A 76 -2.84 -1.00 -0.47
N ASN A 77 -1.95 -0.14 -0.95
CA ASN A 77 -1.95 1.27 -0.58
C ASN A 77 -3.21 1.98 -1.08
N CYS A 78 -3.67 1.70 -2.32
CA CYS A 78 -4.95 2.20 -2.83
C CYS A 78 -6.13 1.78 -1.92
N PHE A 79 -6.17 0.51 -1.51
CA PHE A 79 -7.20 0.02 -0.59
C PHE A 79 -7.17 0.75 0.77
N LEU A 80 -5.99 0.97 1.34
CA LEU A 80 -5.86 1.67 2.61
C LEU A 80 -6.24 3.16 2.51
N ASP A 81 -5.93 3.80 1.38
CA ASP A 81 -6.33 5.18 1.12
C ASP A 81 -7.84 5.30 0.91
N HIS A 82 -8.44 4.33 0.22
CA HIS A 82 -9.91 4.21 0.13
C HIS A 82 -10.55 4.10 1.52
N LEU A 83 -10.05 3.21 2.38
CA LEU A 83 -10.55 3.08 3.75
C LEU A 83 -10.46 4.39 4.54
N LYS A 84 -9.34 5.12 4.43
CA LYS A 84 -9.19 6.44 5.07
C LYS A 84 -10.26 7.43 4.59
N THR A 85 -10.54 7.42 3.28
CA THR A 85 -11.56 8.31 2.68
C THR A 85 -12.94 7.97 3.19
N VAL A 86 -13.34 6.69 3.15
CA VAL A 86 -14.64 6.22 3.68
C VAL A 86 -14.81 6.57 5.16
N LEU A 87 -13.78 6.37 5.96
CA LEU A 87 -13.80 6.72 7.38
C LEU A 87 -13.94 8.23 7.61
N LYS A 88 -13.26 9.04 6.77
CA LYS A 88 -13.37 10.51 6.83
C LYS A 88 -14.79 10.99 6.44
N GLU A 89 -15.36 10.42 5.39
CA GLU A 89 -16.72 10.74 4.92
C GLU A 89 -17.75 10.33 5.96
N LYS A 90 -17.65 9.12 6.51
CA LYS A 90 -18.50 8.67 7.60
C LYS A 90 -18.41 9.61 8.80
N LYS A 91 -17.20 10.02 9.16
CA LYS A 91 -16.98 10.99 10.23
C LYS A 91 -17.65 12.35 9.98
N GLN A 92 -17.64 12.83 8.72
CA GLN A 92 -18.33 14.06 8.36
C GLN A 92 -19.85 13.89 8.40
N GLN A 93 -20.36 12.77 7.86
CA GLN A 93 -21.79 12.45 7.91
C GLN A 93 -22.31 12.29 9.35
N ASP A 94 -21.56 11.60 10.19
CA ASP A 94 -21.88 11.43 11.62
C ASP A 94 -21.84 12.77 12.37
N ALA A 95 -20.92 13.68 12.01
CA ALA A 95 -20.88 15.03 12.57
C ALA A 95 -22.08 15.88 12.16
N TYR A 96 -22.60 15.73 10.92
CA TYR A 96 -23.84 16.36 10.48
C TYR A 96 -25.08 15.71 11.12
N ALA A 97 -25.08 14.39 11.31
CA ALA A 97 -26.17 13.65 11.97
C ALA A 97 -26.19 13.89 13.48
N ALA A 98 -25.04 14.09 14.12
CA ALA A 98 -24.95 14.38 15.56
C ALA A 98 -25.56 15.72 15.96
N VAL A 99 -25.75 16.65 15.01
CA VAL A 99 -26.57 17.86 15.23
C VAL A 99 -28.04 17.52 15.41
N HIS A 100 -28.49 16.31 15.02
CA HIS A 100 -29.88 15.89 15.05
C HIS A 100 -30.21 14.63 15.88
N LEU A 101 -29.22 13.85 16.34
CA LEU A 101 -29.45 12.62 17.12
C LEU A 101 -28.26 12.35 18.04
N GLU A 102 -28.34 12.84 19.26
CA GLU A 102 -27.43 12.41 20.34
C GLU A 102 -27.73 10.93 20.68
N THR A 103 -26.74 10.06 20.58
CA THR A 103 -26.45 8.94 21.49
C THR A 103 -25.80 7.68 20.83
N SER A 104 -25.98 7.40 19.54
CA SER A 104 -25.48 6.11 18.97
C SER A 104 -24.20 6.20 18.12
N ALA A 105 -23.87 7.39 17.64
CA ALA A 105 -22.70 7.62 16.75
C ALA A 105 -21.36 7.75 17.49
N VAL A 106 -21.40 8.00 18.79
CA VAL A 106 -20.20 8.30 19.61
C VAL A 106 -19.29 7.06 19.77
N LEU A 107 -19.86 5.87 19.89
CA LEU A 107 -19.09 4.65 20.15
C LEU A 107 -18.23 4.21 18.94
N ASN A 108 -18.81 4.16 17.74
CA ASN A 108 -18.05 3.79 16.52
C ASN A 108 -16.97 4.81 16.15
N HIS A 109 -17.16 6.08 16.50
CA HIS A 109 -16.21 7.14 16.23
C HIS A 109 -14.97 7.07 17.13
N MET A 110 -15.13 6.65 18.39
CA MET A 110 -14.02 6.47 19.31
C MET A 110 -13.11 5.31 18.85
N GLU A 111 -13.67 4.19 18.43
CA GLU A 111 -12.90 3.00 18.02
C GLU A 111 -11.99 3.27 16.81
N VAL A 112 -12.51 3.95 15.78
CA VAL A 112 -11.72 4.28 14.58
C VAL A 112 -10.62 5.29 14.88
N LYS A 113 -10.90 6.27 15.72
CA LYS A 113 -9.93 7.27 16.16
C LYS A 113 -8.84 6.65 17.02
N GLU A 114 -9.21 5.73 17.91
CA GLU A 114 -8.26 4.98 18.72
C GLU A 114 -7.35 4.08 17.86
N GLN A 115 -7.91 3.37 16.88
CA GLN A 115 -7.13 2.55 15.95
C GLN A 115 -6.14 3.40 15.16
N GLN A 116 -6.54 4.56 14.63
CA GLN A 116 -5.64 5.46 13.92
C GLN A 116 -4.56 6.02 14.85
N GLN A 117 -4.90 6.44 16.05
CA GLN A 117 -3.94 6.91 17.05
C GLN A 117 -2.92 5.83 17.42
N ILE A 118 -3.33 4.57 17.51
CA ILE A 118 -2.45 3.45 17.78
C ILE A 118 -1.50 3.20 16.61
N ILE A 119 -1.99 3.29 15.38
CA ILE A 119 -1.16 3.15 14.18
C ILE A 119 -0.12 4.27 14.15
N ASP A 120 -0.56 5.52 14.27
CA ASP A 120 0.31 6.70 14.24
C ASP A 120 1.32 6.69 15.39
N HIS A 121 0.86 6.38 16.58
CA HIS A 121 1.74 6.24 17.75
C HIS A 121 2.75 5.11 17.57
N THR A 122 2.31 3.96 17.05
CA THR A 122 3.20 2.82 16.81
C THR A 122 4.28 3.12 15.79
N ILE A 123 3.95 3.86 14.73
CA ILE A 123 4.91 4.28 13.71
C ILE A 123 5.85 5.34 14.28
N ASN A 124 5.31 6.34 14.99
CA ASN A 124 6.09 7.45 15.53
C ASN A 124 7.03 7.06 16.69
N THR A 125 6.75 5.96 17.38
CA THR A 125 7.62 5.43 18.46
C THR A 125 8.72 4.51 17.94
N GLN A 126 8.79 4.22 16.63
CA GLN A 126 9.90 3.45 16.05
C GLN A 126 11.15 4.32 15.94
N GLU A 127 12.32 3.64 15.91
CA GLU A 127 13.59 4.28 15.53
C GLU A 127 13.46 4.97 14.18
N ASP A 128 14.13 6.11 13.98
CA ASP A 128 14.00 6.94 12.78
C ASP A 128 14.24 6.17 11.47
N ALA A 129 15.25 5.30 11.43
CA ALA A 129 15.54 4.48 10.25
C ALA A 129 14.40 3.48 9.97
N VAL A 130 13.85 2.85 11.02
CA VAL A 130 12.76 1.87 10.92
C VAL A 130 11.48 2.54 10.40
N ARG A 131 11.16 3.72 10.98
CA ARG A 131 10.02 4.53 10.56
C ARG A 131 10.17 4.98 9.12
N ARG A 132 11.35 5.49 8.73
CA ARG A 132 11.64 5.97 7.37
C ARG A 132 11.48 4.84 6.35
N PHE A 133 12.03 3.65 6.58
CA PHE A 133 11.89 2.53 5.64
C PHE A 133 10.44 2.09 5.48
N TYR A 134 9.68 2.09 6.57
CA TYR A 134 8.26 1.79 6.51
C TYR A 134 7.48 2.83 5.69
N LEU A 135 7.75 4.12 5.87
CA LEU A 135 7.09 5.20 5.13
C LEU A 135 7.48 5.19 3.65
N LEU A 136 8.76 4.99 3.30
CA LEU A 136 9.21 4.83 1.92
C LEU A 136 8.49 3.67 1.20
N ASN A 137 8.31 2.54 1.88
CA ASN A 137 7.57 1.42 1.31
C ASN A 137 6.06 1.70 1.21
N ARG A 138 5.47 2.36 2.24
CA ARG A 138 4.02 2.56 2.32
C ARG A 138 3.53 3.75 1.50
N GLU A 139 4.21 4.89 1.58
CA GLU A 139 3.75 6.14 0.99
C GLU A 139 4.33 6.37 -0.41
N GLU A 140 5.60 6.01 -0.61
CA GLU A 140 6.27 6.15 -1.89
C GLU A 140 6.21 4.89 -2.76
N GLY A 141 5.74 3.76 -2.19
CA GLY A 141 5.60 2.49 -2.90
C GLY A 141 6.92 1.83 -3.29
N LEU A 142 8.05 2.24 -2.68
CA LEU A 142 9.36 1.69 -3.00
C LEU A 142 9.47 0.22 -2.56
N THR A 143 10.09 -0.59 -3.41
CA THR A 143 10.43 -1.98 -3.06
C THR A 143 11.55 -2.01 -2.02
N TYR A 144 11.70 -3.13 -1.32
CA TYR A 144 12.79 -3.31 -0.35
C TYR A 144 14.17 -3.13 -1.00
N LYS A 145 14.32 -3.58 -2.25
CA LYS A 145 15.56 -3.42 -3.02
C LYS A 145 15.86 -1.93 -3.31
N GLN A 146 14.85 -1.16 -3.70
CA GLN A 146 15.00 0.28 -3.96
C GLN A 146 15.33 1.05 -2.68
N ILE A 147 14.64 0.73 -1.57
CA ILE A 147 14.93 1.31 -0.26
C ILE A 147 16.36 0.94 0.18
N ALA A 148 16.76 -0.32 0.02
CA ALA A 148 18.09 -0.79 0.35
C ALA A 148 19.17 -0.03 -0.41
N LEU A 149 18.97 0.18 -1.72
CA LEU A 149 19.88 0.95 -2.57
C LEU A 149 19.93 2.43 -2.16
N GLN A 150 18.78 3.05 -1.93
CA GLN A 150 18.67 4.47 -1.54
C GLN A 150 19.31 4.74 -0.19
N GLU A 151 19.13 3.85 0.77
CA GLU A 151 19.55 4.02 2.16
C GLU A 151 20.93 3.40 2.46
N GLY A 152 21.58 2.76 1.47
CA GLY A 152 22.91 2.17 1.61
C GLY A 152 22.97 0.96 2.55
N VAL A 153 21.87 0.21 2.67
CA VAL A 153 21.74 -0.97 3.53
C VAL A 153 21.42 -2.24 2.73
N SER A 154 21.46 -3.42 3.37
CA SER A 154 21.03 -4.65 2.70
C SER A 154 19.49 -4.74 2.64
N GLU A 155 18.95 -5.37 1.59
CA GLU A 155 17.52 -5.65 1.45
C GLU A 155 16.96 -6.41 2.66
N LYS A 156 17.74 -7.36 3.20
CA LYS A 156 17.41 -8.11 4.41
C LYS A 156 17.27 -7.20 5.65
N THR A 157 18.02 -6.09 5.70
CA THR A 157 17.88 -5.08 6.77
C THR A 157 16.56 -4.35 6.65
N VAL A 158 16.19 -3.94 5.42
CA VAL A 158 14.90 -3.28 5.15
C VAL A 158 13.73 -4.21 5.49
N GLU A 159 13.77 -5.46 5.03
CA GLU A 159 12.76 -6.48 5.33
C GLU A 159 12.58 -6.66 6.84
N ARG A 160 13.68 -6.79 7.57
CA ARG A 160 13.68 -6.95 9.04
C ARG A 160 13.02 -5.75 9.73
N TYR A 161 13.33 -4.53 9.30
CA TYR A 161 12.82 -3.31 9.91
C TYR A 161 11.34 -3.10 9.61
N ILE A 162 10.93 -3.23 8.35
CA ILE A 162 9.51 -3.15 7.98
C ILE A 162 8.71 -4.28 8.65
N GLY A 163 9.26 -5.50 8.68
CA GLY A 163 8.65 -6.64 9.36
C GLY A 163 8.48 -6.43 10.87
N ARG A 164 9.36 -5.65 11.53
CA ARG A 164 9.22 -5.26 12.94
C ARG A 164 7.99 -4.36 13.12
N VAL A 165 7.86 -3.30 12.31
CA VAL A 165 6.70 -2.40 12.35
C VAL A 165 5.39 -3.15 12.16
N LEU A 166 5.33 -3.99 11.11
CA LEU A 166 4.13 -4.76 10.79
C LEU A 166 3.73 -5.74 11.91
N ARG A 167 4.71 -6.37 12.56
CA ARG A 167 4.44 -7.23 13.73
C ARG A 167 3.88 -6.44 14.91
N THR A 168 4.50 -5.31 15.23
CA THR A 168 4.03 -4.46 16.33
C THR A 168 2.62 -3.93 16.07
N LEU A 169 2.34 -3.49 14.84
CA LEU A 169 1.00 -3.07 14.44
C LEU A 169 -0.02 -4.21 14.57
N ARG A 170 0.33 -5.42 14.09
CA ARG A 170 -0.54 -6.59 14.19
C ARG A 170 -0.87 -6.93 15.63
N THR A 171 0.14 -6.94 16.52
CA THR A 171 -0.07 -7.26 17.94
C THR A 171 -0.94 -6.21 18.62
N ARG A 172 -0.70 -4.93 18.38
CA ARG A 172 -1.48 -3.85 19.00
C ARG A 172 -2.92 -3.77 18.48
N LEU A 173 -3.14 -3.99 17.19
CA LEU A 173 -4.48 -4.02 16.61
C LEU A 173 -5.25 -5.30 16.98
N ALA A 174 -4.58 -6.45 17.08
CA ALA A 174 -5.20 -7.68 17.54
C ALA A 174 -5.68 -7.59 18.99
N SER A 175 -4.94 -6.90 19.86
CA SER A 175 -5.37 -6.71 21.27
C SER A 175 -6.67 -5.91 21.38
N ILE A 176 -6.99 -5.08 20.42
CA ILE A 176 -8.25 -4.33 20.37
C ILE A 176 -9.40 -5.19 19.83
N LEU A 177 -9.10 -6.00 18.80
CA LEU A 177 -10.09 -6.89 18.19
C LEU A 177 -10.49 -8.08 19.09
N PHE A 178 -9.63 -8.46 20.06
CA PHE A 178 -9.91 -9.53 21.02
C PHE A 178 -10.54 -9.05 22.34
N LEU A 179 -10.78 -7.75 22.51
CA LEU A 179 -11.49 -7.20 23.66
C LEU A 179 -13.00 -7.10 23.46
N TRP A 180 -13.52 -7.58 22.33
CA TRP A 180 -14.91 -7.80 21.97
C TRP A 180 -15.11 -9.23 21.51
#